data_02baa549a4baa9219fb47364ce7ffe58
#
_entry.id   02baa549a4baa9219fb47364ce7ffe58
#
_cell.length_a   1.000
_cell.length_b   1.000
_cell.length_c   1.000
_cell.angle_alpha   90.00
_cell.angle_beta   90.00
_cell.angle_gamma   90.00
#
_symmetry.space_group_name_H-M   'P 1'
#
loop_
_entity.id
_entity.type
_entity.pdbx_description
1 polymer ?
#
loop_
_entity_poly.entity_id
_entity_poly.type
_entity_poly.pdbx_seq_one_letter_code
_entity_poly.pdbx_strand_id
1 'polypeptide(L)'
;MRFAFGAGGTGGHIVPAIALARELKSRGHECIFIGNASSMEERLAQKHSLSFFPIKVQKLYRSLNPDNLLFPYYLAGSILKSRRILKDEHIDGVITTGGFVSGPVAIAAISHKVPCFLHESNSYPGLTTRYLSRYLHRTYISFEQSRPYLPKAKLKNFGIPILESVRDTGFSLTTLGLKDDRPTILISGGSQGSLAINSVVSSVVGELLSSGWQILWQTGSLTYKQFYKQHNGKEGLYIFDFNSELSNMMKKVNLAITRAGAMTIAELEAAALPAILIPLPTAAENHQYYNALAQKNKGVAELLVQSELNPQNLLATIKKVEPDKLRKALLALPANTATEQIVTDILSFY
;
A
#
# COMPACT_ATOMS: atom_id res chain seq x y z
N MET A 1 -27.84 -1.22 3.28
CA MET A 1 -27.20 0.01 3.75
C MET A 1 -26.29 0.56 2.68
N ARG A 2 -26.00 1.87 2.75
CA ARG A 2 -25.16 2.55 1.77
C ARG A 2 -23.96 3.21 2.45
N PHE A 3 -22.75 2.89 2.01
CA PHE A 3 -21.50 3.35 2.60
C PHE A 3 -20.74 4.28 1.65
N ALA A 4 -20.15 5.34 2.20
CA ALA A 4 -19.26 6.23 1.45
C ALA A 4 -17.80 6.02 1.86
N PHE A 5 -16.91 5.95 0.87
CA PHE A 5 -15.47 5.82 1.05
C PHE A 5 -14.76 7.13 0.75
N GLY A 6 -13.92 7.58 1.68
CA GLY A 6 -13.05 8.75 1.52
C GLY A 6 -11.59 8.32 1.55
N ALA A 7 -10.97 8.13 0.39
CA ALA A 7 -9.57 7.73 0.27
C ALA A 7 -8.92 8.43 -0.92
N GLY A 8 -7.64 8.77 -0.84
CA GLY A 8 -6.96 9.39 -1.97
C GLY A 8 -5.47 9.59 -1.78
N GLY A 9 -4.83 9.95 -2.87
CA GLY A 9 -3.42 10.32 -2.95
C GLY A 9 -2.50 9.18 -3.38
N THR A 10 -2.55 8.01 -2.77
CA THR A 10 -1.66 6.89 -3.12
C THR A 10 -2.41 5.56 -3.09
N GLY A 11 -1.88 4.56 -3.83
CA GLY A 11 -2.41 3.19 -3.79
C GLY A 11 -2.51 2.61 -2.38
N GLY A 12 -1.58 2.98 -1.49
CA GLY A 12 -1.57 2.53 -0.09
C GLY A 12 -2.81 2.95 0.72
N HIS A 13 -3.53 3.98 0.29
CA HIS A 13 -4.79 4.39 0.90
C HIS A 13 -6.01 3.92 0.08
N ILE A 14 -5.89 3.92 -1.24
CA ILE A 14 -7.04 3.63 -2.11
C ILE A 14 -7.33 2.12 -2.15
N VAL A 15 -6.32 1.27 -2.23
CA VAL A 15 -6.50 -0.19 -2.34
C VAL A 15 -7.21 -0.80 -1.13
N PRO A 16 -6.86 -0.45 0.14
CA PRO A 16 -7.62 -0.88 1.30
C PRO A 16 -9.10 -0.46 1.26
N ALA A 17 -9.39 0.77 0.80
CA ALA A 17 -10.76 1.24 0.64
C ALA A 17 -11.55 0.42 -0.38
N ILE A 18 -10.93 0.10 -1.52
CA ILE A 18 -11.53 -0.77 -2.55
C ILE A 18 -11.78 -2.20 -2.00
N ALA A 19 -10.83 -2.74 -1.23
CA ALA A 19 -10.98 -4.06 -0.62
C ALA A 19 -12.21 -4.11 0.31
N LEU A 20 -12.33 -3.13 1.20
CA LEU A 20 -13.48 -3.01 2.10
C LEU A 20 -14.79 -2.76 1.35
N ALA A 21 -14.77 -1.93 0.30
CA ALA A 21 -15.96 -1.66 -0.51
C ALA A 21 -16.45 -2.93 -1.25
N ARG A 22 -15.53 -3.73 -1.80
CA ARG A 22 -15.87 -5.00 -2.46
C ARG A 22 -16.48 -5.99 -1.48
N GLU A 23 -15.92 -6.10 -0.28
CA GLU A 23 -16.44 -6.99 0.76
C GLU A 23 -17.83 -6.54 1.22
N LEU A 24 -18.09 -5.23 1.41
CA LEU A 24 -19.41 -4.72 1.71
C LEU A 24 -20.42 -5.01 0.58
N LYS A 25 -20.01 -4.83 -0.68
CA LYS A 25 -20.85 -5.16 -1.85
C LYS A 25 -21.17 -6.66 -1.92
N SER A 26 -20.22 -7.54 -1.62
CA SER A 26 -20.46 -8.99 -1.59
C SER A 26 -21.49 -9.40 -0.52
N ARG A 27 -21.62 -8.59 0.54
CA ARG A 27 -22.65 -8.74 1.59
C ARG A 27 -23.95 -7.99 1.32
N GLY A 28 -24.16 -7.49 0.09
CA GLY A 28 -25.43 -6.86 -0.33
C GLY A 28 -25.56 -5.39 0.04
N HIS A 29 -24.46 -4.67 0.34
CA HIS A 29 -24.48 -3.25 0.64
C HIS A 29 -24.04 -2.41 -0.55
N GLU A 30 -24.52 -1.17 -0.65
CA GLU A 30 -24.11 -0.21 -1.66
C GLU A 30 -22.89 0.58 -1.20
N CYS A 31 -21.98 0.87 -2.14
CA CYS A 31 -20.76 1.62 -1.85
C CYS A 31 -20.53 2.70 -2.89
N ILE A 32 -20.21 3.91 -2.42
CA ILE A 32 -19.77 5.03 -3.25
C ILE A 32 -18.37 5.48 -2.84
N PHE A 33 -17.67 6.13 -3.77
CA PHE A 33 -16.35 6.70 -3.52
C PHE A 33 -16.41 8.22 -3.64
N ILE A 34 -15.75 8.92 -2.73
CA ILE A 34 -15.60 10.39 -2.72
C ILE A 34 -14.10 10.71 -2.84
N GLY A 35 -13.72 11.50 -3.84
CA GLY A 35 -12.31 11.82 -4.10
C GLY A 35 -12.12 12.95 -5.09
N ASN A 36 -10.88 13.22 -5.50
CA ASN A 36 -10.59 14.21 -6.54
C ASN A 36 -10.89 13.67 -7.94
N ALA A 37 -11.44 14.51 -8.80
CA ALA A 37 -11.61 14.18 -10.22
C ALA A 37 -10.24 13.97 -10.92
N SER A 38 -10.22 13.16 -11.97
CA SER A 38 -9.05 12.83 -12.80
C SER A 38 -7.87 12.26 -11.99
N SER A 39 -8.17 11.62 -10.87
CA SER A 39 -7.20 11.08 -9.91
C SER A 39 -7.02 9.57 -10.01
N MET A 40 -6.10 9.02 -9.22
CA MET A 40 -5.93 7.57 -9.08
C MET A 40 -7.16 6.93 -8.42
N GLU A 41 -7.74 7.59 -7.42
CA GLU A 41 -8.92 7.11 -6.72
C GLU A 41 -10.13 6.99 -7.64
N GLU A 42 -10.35 7.94 -8.56
CA GLU A 42 -11.43 7.85 -9.54
C GLU A 42 -11.22 6.68 -10.49
N ARG A 43 -10.03 6.55 -11.08
CA ARG A 43 -9.72 5.44 -12.00
C ARG A 43 -9.88 4.07 -11.35
N LEU A 44 -9.44 3.92 -10.09
CA LEU A 44 -9.57 2.65 -9.38
C LEU A 44 -11.01 2.38 -8.95
N ALA A 45 -11.76 3.37 -8.50
CA ALA A 45 -13.19 3.23 -8.20
C ALA A 45 -13.96 2.75 -9.44
N GLN A 46 -13.74 3.39 -10.61
CA GLN A 46 -14.36 3.00 -11.86
C GLN A 46 -13.96 1.58 -12.31
N LYS A 47 -12.68 1.22 -12.20
CA LYS A 47 -12.20 -0.15 -12.51
C LYS A 47 -12.93 -1.22 -11.69
N HIS A 48 -13.36 -0.89 -10.47
CA HIS A 48 -14.09 -1.80 -9.58
C HIS A 48 -15.60 -1.56 -9.54
N SER A 49 -16.15 -0.84 -10.52
CA SER A 49 -17.59 -0.56 -10.66
C SER A 49 -18.19 0.08 -9.40
N LEU A 50 -17.48 1.05 -8.83
CA LEU A 50 -17.92 1.86 -7.71
C LEU A 50 -18.33 3.25 -8.21
N SER A 51 -19.49 3.74 -7.79
CA SER A 51 -19.95 5.10 -8.10
C SER A 51 -18.98 6.13 -7.49
N PHE A 52 -18.59 7.13 -8.27
CA PHE A 52 -17.61 8.13 -7.86
C PHE A 52 -18.20 9.53 -7.80
N PHE A 53 -17.97 10.22 -6.71
CA PHE A 53 -18.44 11.58 -6.44
C PHE A 53 -17.25 12.53 -6.29
N PRO A 54 -17.00 13.41 -7.25
CA PRO A 54 -15.83 14.27 -7.22
C PRO A 54 -15.99 15.42 -6.21
N ILE A 55 -14.92 15.63 -5.42
CA ILE A 55 -14.70 16.83 -4.61
C ILE A 55 -13.38 17.47 -5.01
N LYS A 56 -13.10 18.70 -4.57
CA LYS A 56 -11.81 19.36 -4.84
C LYS A 56 -11.04 19.49 -3.53
N VAL A 57 -10.13 18.56 -3.29
CA VAL A 57 -9.26 18.58 -2.09
C VAL A 57 -7.85 18.94 -2.50
N GLN A 58 -7.27 19.92 -1.82
CA GLN A 58 -5.88 20.29 -1.97
C GLN A 58 -5.03 19.57 -0.91
N LYS A 59 -3.88 19.07 -1.32
CA LYS A 59 -2.87 18.54 -0.39
C LYS A 59 -2.23 19.71 0.37
N LEU A 60 -2.10 19.59 1.68
CA LEU A 60 -1.29 20.51 2.46
C LEU A 60 0.19 20.21 2.23
N TYR A 61 0.92 21.16 1.64
CA TYR A 61 2.36 21.04 1.44
C TYR A 61 3.10 21.40 2.72
N ARG A 62 4.12 20.64 3.08
CA ARG A 62 4.93 20.87 4.31
C ARG A 62 5.97 22.00 4.15
N SER A 63 6.23 22.41 2.93
CA SER A 63 7.09 23.56 2.60
C SER A 63 6.28 24.86 2.68
N LEU A 64 7.00 25.99 2.69
CA LEU A 64 6.43 27.32 2.50
C LEU A 64 5.95 27.49 1.04
N ASN A 65 4.93 26.71 0.68
CA ASN A 65 4.34 26.74 -0.65
C ASN A 65 3.18 27.78 -0.63
N PRO A 66 3.17 28.77 -1.53
CA PRO A 66 2.08 29.76 -1.64
C PRO A 66 0.70 29.12 -1.82
N ASP A 67 0.62 27.94 -2.43
CA ASP A 67 -0.65 27.21 -2.57
C ASP A 67 -1.32 26.89 -1.23
N ASN A 68 -0.55 26.81 -0.14
CA ASN A 68 -1.10 26.58 1.19
C ASN A 68 -2.03 27.71 1.65
N LEU A 69 -1.94 28.91 1.09
CA LEU A 69 -2.84 30.02 1.39
C LEU A 69 -4.29 29.71 0.99
N LEU A 70 -4.49 28.94 -0.07
CA LEU A 70 -5.81 28.52 -0.55
C LEU A 70 -6.31 27.24 0.14
N PHE A 71 -5.48 26.58 0.95
CA PHE A 71 -5.83 25.32 1.62
C PHE A 71 -7.10 25.45 2.49
N PRO A 72 -7.29 26.46 3.35
CA PRO A 72 -8.50 26.60 4.16
C PRO A 72 -9.77 26.72 3.31
N TYR A 73 -9.69 27.44 2.18
CA TYR A 73 -10.81 27.59 1.26
C TYR A 73 -11.19 26.26 0.61
N TYR A 74 -10.22 25.52 0.06
CA TYR A 74 -10.48 24.21 -0.54
C TYR A 74 -10.94 23.19 0.51
N LEU A 75 -10.40 23.23 1.73
CA LEU A 75 -10.83 22.38 2.83
C LEU A 75 -12.30 22.62 3.17
N ALA A 76 -12.70 23.87 3.37
CA ALA A 76 -14.09 24.24 3.68
C ALA A 76 -15.03 23.81 2.53
N GLY A 77 -14.69 24.13 1.28
CA GLY A 77 -15.46 23.72 0.10
C GLY A 77 -15.61 22.21 -0.03
N SER A 78 -14.53 21.46 0.23
CA SER A 78 -14.58 20.00 0.17
C SER A 78 -15.41 19.39 1.30
N ILE A 79 -15.37 19.95 2.52
CA ILE A 79 -16.24 19.53 3.63
C ILE A 79 -17.71 19.78 3.29
N LEU A 80 -18.06 20.98 2.80
CA LEU A 80 -19.44 21.34 2.45
C LEU A 80 -19.97 20.44 1.32
N LYS A 81 -19.16 20.19 0.29
CA LYS A 81 -19.55 19.30 -0.80
C LYS A 81 -19.70 17.84 -0.32
N SER A 82 -18.79 17.36 0.52
CA SER A 82 -18.93 16.02 1.12
C SER A 82 -20.20 15.91 1.97
N ARG A 83 -20.50 16.92 2.79
CA ARG A 83 -21.77 16.96 3.56
C ARG A 83 -23.00 16.83 2.67
N ARG A 84 -23.02 17.56 1.55
CA ARG A 84 -24.12 17.48 0.59
C ARG A 84 -24.24 16.09 -0.01
N ILE A 85 -23.12 15.50 -0.47
CA ILE A 85 -23.10 14.12 -1.00
C ILE A 85 -23.63 13.12 0.05
N LEU A 86 -23.15 13.18 1.29
CA LEU A 86 -23.60 12.26 2.35
C LEU A 86 -25.11 12.35 2.59
N LYS A 87 -25.68 13.56 2.52
CA LYS A 87 -27.12 13.79 2.67
C LYS A 87 -27.92 13.32 1.45
N ASP A 88 -27.53 13.76 0.24
CA ASP A 88 -28.28 13.52 -0.99
C ASP A 88 -28.27 12.02 -1.36
N GLU A 89 -27.17 11.31 -1.03
CA GLU A 89 -26.99 9.88 -1.27
C GLU A 89 -27.46 9.00 -0.11
N HIS A 90 -28.06 9.57 0.94
CA HIS A 90 -28.57 8.86 2.12
C HIS A 90 -27.54 7.87 2.70
N ILE A 91 -26.34 8.37 3.02
CA ILE A 91 -25.22 7.52 3.49
C ILE A 91 -25.44 7.11 4.95
N ASP A 92 -25.44 5.79 5.18
CA ASP A 92 -25.56 5.19 6.51
C ASP A 92 -24.25 5.19 7.28
N GLY A 93 -23.11 5.04 6.59
CA GLY A 93 -21.78 4.98 7.20
C GLY A 93 -20.66 5.47 6.29
N VAL A 94 -19.61 6.05 6.89
CA VAL A 94 -18.44 6.56 6.19
C VAL A 94 -17.20 5.76 6.61
N ILE A 95 -16.41 5.36 5.62
CA ILE A 95 -15.14 4.66 5.83
C ILE A 95 -14.02 5.47 5.18
N THR A 96 -12.98 5.78 5.94
CA THR A 96 -11.79 6.47 5.42
C THR A 96 -10.55 5.61 5.63
N THR A 97 -9.59 5.70 4.70
CA THR A 97 -8.39 4.85 4.75
C THR A 97 -7.09 5.65 4.65
N GLY A 98 -7.19 6.95 4.93
CA GLY A 98 -6.03 7.84 4.92
C GLY A 98 -5.92 8.68 3.63
N GLY A 99 -4.82 9.42 3.56
CA GLY A 99 -4.61 10.43 2.53
C GLY A 99 -5.35 11.75 2.81
N PHE A 100 -5.11 12.74 1.95
CA PHE A 100 -5.65 14.09 2.14
C PHE A 100 -7.17 14.18 1.91
N VAL A 101 -7.75 13.25 1.17
CA VAL A 101 -9.21 13.16 0.94
C VAL A 101 -9.96 12.71 2.19
N SER A 102 -9.36 11.85 3.01
CA SER A 102 -10.01 11.32 4.22
C SER A 102 -10.43 12.39 5.22
N GLY A 103 -9.64 13.48 5.33
CA GLY A 103 -9.90 14.56 6.29
C GLY A 103 -11.27 15.22 6.10
N PRO A 104 -11.54 15.87 4.96
CA PRO A 104 -12.82 16.54 4.71
C PRO A 104 -14.02 15.59 4.73
N VAL A 105 -13.88 14.35 4.26
CA VAL A 105 -14.96 13.36 4.26
C VAL A 105 -15.30 12.92 5.69
N ALA A 106 -14.28 12.64 6.52
CA ALA A 106 -14.51 12.30 7.94
C ALA A 106 -15.10 13.47 8.74
N ILE A 107 -14.64 14.70 8.52
CA ILE A 107 -15.21 15.90 9.17
C ILE A 107 -16.67 16.09 8.77
N ALA A 108 -17.00 15.87 7.49
CA ALA A 108 -18.37 15.91 7.01
C ALA A 108 -19.25 14.87 7.72
N ALA A 109 -18.78 13.63 7.85
CA ALA A 109 -19.49 12.56 8.54
C ALA A 109 -19.73 12.88 10.03
N ILE A 110 -18.69 13.32 10.74
CA ILE A 110 -18.78 13.72 12.15
C ILE A 110 -19.82 14.83 12.32
N SER A 111 -19.79 15.85 11.45
CA SER A 111 -20.71 17.00 11.54
C SER A 111 -22.17 16.65 11.23
N HIS A 112 -22.42 15.58 10.47
CA HIS A 112 -23.75 15.04 10.17
C HIS A 112 -24.18 13.91 11.10
N LYS A 113 -23.33 13.55 12.09
CA LYS A 113 -23.56 12.41 12.99
C LYS A 113 -23.72 11.05 12.25
N VAL A 114 -23.13 10.95 11.06
CA VAL A 114 -23.04 9.69 10.32
C VAL A 114 -21.92 8.85 10.94
N PRO A 115 -22.16 7.57 11.27
CA PRO A 115 -21.10 6.67 11.75
C PRO A 115 -19.88 6.72 10.84
N CYS A 116 -18.70 6.98 11.45
CA CYS A 116 -17.45 7.12 10.69
C CYS A 116 -16.37 6.22 11.26
N PHE A 117 -15.71 5.51 10.35
CA PHE A 117 -14.67 4.53 10.61
C PHE A 117 -13.41 4.93 9.85
N LEU A 118 -12.24 4.58 10.39
CA LEU A 118 -10.97 4.87 9.75
C LEU A 118 -10.07 3.64 9.80
N HIS A 119 -9.38 3.36 8.70
CA HIS A 119 -8.30 2.39 8.65
C HIS A 119 -6.95 3.11 8.45
N GLU A 120 -5.98 2.81 9.31
CA GLU A 120 -4.59 3.27 9.20
C GLU A 120 -3.68 2.14 8.78
N SER A 121 -3.11 2.26 7.61
CA SER A 121 -2.26 1.22 7.01
C SER A 121 -0.82 1.23 7.52
N ASN A 122 -0.34 2.34 8.08
CA ASN A 122 1.06 2.52 8.43
C ASN A 122 1.33 2.35 9.93
N SER A 123 2.53 1.95 10.26
CA SER A 123 3.01 1.84 11.66
C SER A 123 3.15 3.21 12.34
N TYR A 124 3.37 4.28 11.57
CA TYR A 124 3.30 5.67 12.05
C TYR A 124 2.09 6.35 11.41
N PRO A 125 1.06 6.72 12.20
CA PRO A 125 -0.20 7.24 11.68
C PRO A 125 -0.04 8.62 11.02
N GLY A 126 -0.76 8.82 9.92
CA GLY A 126 -0.84 10.12 9.25
C GLY A 126 -1.49 11.20 10.12
N LEU A 127 -1.26 12.48 9.78
CA LEU A 127 -1.82 13.62 10.51
C LEU A 127 -3.34 13.52 10.66
N THR A 128 -4.05 13.24 9.58
CA THR A 128 -5.52 13.09 9.59
C THR A 128 -5.96 12.05 10.62
N THR A 129 -5.31 10.88 10.63
CA THR A 129 -5.59 9.80 11.58
C THR A 129 -5.37 10.28 13.02
N ARG A 130 -4.22 10.90 13.29
CA ARG A 130 -3.86 11.37 14.65
C ARG A 130 -4.85 12.38 15.21
N TYR A 131 -5.37 13.28 14.37
CA TYR A 131 -6.31 14.32 14.83
C TYR A 131 -7.77 13.84 14.89
N LEU A 132 -8.21 13.03 13.93
CA LEU A 132 -9.63 12.68 13.80
C LEU A 132 -10.02 11.39 14.52
N SER A 133 -9.11 10.43 14.70
CA SER A 133 -9.42 9.11 15.27
C SER A 133 -10.20 9.13 16.59
N ARG A 134 -9.95 10.12 17.44
CA ARG A 134 -10.65 10.30 18.73
C ARG A 134 -12.14 10.63 18.62
N TYR A 135 -12.57 11.10 17.45
CA TYR A 135 -13.97 11.48 17.19
C TYR A 135 -14.73 10.41 16.40
N LEU A 136 -14.04 9.36 15.98
CA LEU A 136 -14.60 8.32 15.15
C LEU A 136 -15.20 7.18 15.97
N HIS A 137 -16.11 6.43 15.36
CA HIS A 137 -16.75 5.27 15.99
C HIS A 137 -15.74 4.14 16.23
N ARG A 138 -14.84 3.94 15.27
CA ARG A 138 -13.74 2.97 15.35
C ARG A 138 -12.57 3.39 14.47
N THR A 139 -11.36 3.07 14.91
CA THR A 139 -10.14 3.18 14.08
C THR A 139 -9.47 1.81 14.04
N TYR A 140 -9.30 1.29 12.84
CA TYR A 140 -8.59 0.05 12.58
C TYR A 140 -7.14 0.36 12.29
N ILE A 141 -6.21 -0.35 12.92
CA ILE A 141 -4.77 -0.20 12.70
C ILE A 141 -4.20 -1.49 12.13
N SER A 142 -3.12 -1.36 11.37
CA SER A 142 -2.41 -2.50 10.78
C SER A 142 -1.19 -2.91 11.60
N PHE A 143 -0.67 -1.98 12.40
CA PHE A 143 0.54 -2.19 13.21
C PHE A 143 0.29 -1.74 14.64
N GLU A 144 0.63 -2.58 15.63
CA GLU A 144 0.51 -2.21 17.05
C GLU A 144 1.35 -0.97 17.40
N GLN A 145 2.44 -0.74 16.68
CA GLN A 145 3.29 0.44 16.80
C GLN A 145 2.55 1.77 16.58
N SER A 146 1.38 1.74 15.92
CA SER A 146 0.52 2.93 15.74
C SER A 146 -0.20 3.35 17.02
N ARG A 147 -0.47 2.41 17.93
CA ARG A 147 -1.32 2.60 19.14
C ARG A 147 -0.88 3.76 20.03
N PRO A 148 0.42 3.94 20.38
CA PRO A 148 0.87 5.04 21.24
C PRO A 148 0.55 6.43 20.68
N TYR A 149 0.42 6.57 19.36
CA TYR A 149 0.12 7.84 18.69
C TYR A 149 -1.37 8.16 18.64
N LEU A 150 -2.24 7.24 19.09
CA LEU A 150 -3.70 7.31 19.01
C LEU A 150 -4.37 7.05 20.36
N PRO A 151 -3.96 7.73 21.46
CA PRO A 151 -4.30 7.34 22.83
C PRO A 151 -5.79 7.49 23.19
N LYS A 152 -6.55 8.28 22.43
CA LYS A 152 -7.98 8.52 22.68
C LYS A 152 -8.89 7.84 21.64
N ALA A 153 -8.32 7.06 20.72
CA ALA A 153 -9.08 6.37 19.68
C ALA A 153 -9.61 5.01 20.16
N LYS A 154 -10.76 4.61 19.65
CA LYS A 154 -11.29 3.26 19.84
C LYS A 154 -10.64 2.34 18.81
N LEU A 155 -9.55 1.66 19.19
CA LEU A 155 -8.67 0.93 18.30
C LEU A 155 -9.00 -0.58 18.25
N LYS A 156 -8.96 -1.12 17.03
CA LYS A 156 -8.81 -2.57 16.76
C LYS A 156 -7.68 -2.80 15.77
N ASN A 157 -6.87 -3.82 16.00
CA ASN A 157 -5.82 -4.24 15.08
C ASN A 157 -6.26 -5.50 14.36
N PHE A 158 -6.59 -5.35 13.08
CA PHE A 158 -6.96 -6.46 12.20
C PHE A 158 -6.00 -6.65 11.02
N GLY A 159 -4.99 -5.77 10.89
CA GLY A 159 -4.06 -5.80 9.77
C GLY A 159 -4.51 -4.94 8.58
N ILE A 160 -3.91 -5.19 7.43
CA ILE A 160 -4.13 -4.40 6.21
C ILE A 160 -5.16 -5.09 5.33
N PRO A 161 -6.29 -4.43 4.97
CA PRO A 161 -7.21 -4.94 3.97
C PRO A 161 -6.53 -5.07 2.61
N ILE A 162 -6.58 -6.26 2.02
CA ILE A 162 -6.06 -6.56 0.69
C ILE A 162 -7.21 -6.94 -0.25
N LEU A 163 -7.05 -6.67 -1.54
CA LEU A 163 -8.10 -6.88 -2.54
C LEU A 163 -8.46 -8.36 -2.74
N GLU A 164 -7.49 -9.23 -2.58
CA GLU A 164 -7.68 -10.69 -2.55
C GLU A 164 -6.45 -11.32 -1.91
N SER A 165 -6.63 -12.50 -1.28
CA SER A 165 -5.49 -13.39 -1.07
C SER A 165 -4.83 -13.61 -2.43
N VAL A 166 -3.51 -13.50 -2.50
CA VAL A 166 -2.75 -13.78 -3.72
C VAL A 166 -3.17 -15.17 -4.20
N ARG A 167 -4.02 -15.24 -5.24
CA ARG A 167 -4.51 -16.52 -5.78
C ARG A 167 -3.37 -17.20 -6.54
N ASP A 168 -3.30 -18.51 -6.48
CA ASP A 168 -2.49 -19.26 -7.44
C ASP A 168 -3.24 -19.26 -8.77
N THR A 169 -2.80 -18.39 -9.68
CA THR A 169 -3.38 -18.23 -11.01
C THR A 169 -2.81 -19.23 -12.04
N GLY A 170 -1.98 -20.18 -11.58
CA GLY A 170 -1.23 -21.06 -12.49
C GLY A 170 -0.10 -20.32 -13.23
N PHE A 171 0.26 -19.11 -12.79
CA PHE A 171 1.36 -18.36 -13.40
C PHE A 171 2.68 -19.13 -13.28
N SER A 172 3.42 -19.20 -14.38
CA SER A 172 4.76 -19.81 -14.44
C SER A 172 5.78 -18.77 -14.92
N LEU A 173 6.95 -18.76 -14.33
CA LEU A 173 8.07 -17.91 -14.73
C LEU A 173 8.56 -18.23 -16.15
N THR A 174 8.28 -19.43 -16.65
CA THR A 174 8.63 -19.85 -18.03
C THR A 174 7.93 -19.00 -19.09
N THR A 175 6.76 -18.42 -18.81
CA THR A 175 6.07 -17.49 -19.71
C THR A 175 6.85 -16.19 -19.93
N LEU A 176 7.80 -15.90 -19.04
CA LEU A 176 8.70 -14.73 -19.09
C LEU A 176 10.12 -15.10 -19.55
N GLY A 177 10.34 -16.35 -19.99
CA GLY A 177 11.66 -16.85 -20.37
C GLY A 177 12.60 -17.15 -19.18
N LEU A 178 12.05 -17.21 -17.96
CA LEU A 178 12.77 -17.64 -16.75
C LEU A 178 12.47 -19.11 -16.46
N LYS A 179 13.24 -19.75 -15.60
CA LYS A 179 13.09 -21.16 -15.22
C LYS A 179 12.42 -21.27 -13.85
N ASP A 180 11.45 -22.17 -13.69
CA ASP A 180 10.74 -22.35 -12.43
C ASP A 180 11.60 -23.08 -11.35
N ASP A 181 12.64 -23.80 -11.76
CA ASP A 181 13.55 -24.57 -10.90
C ASP A 181 14.78 -23.78 -10.42
N ARG A 182 14.92 -22.52 -10.82
CA ARG A 182 16.04 -21.65 -10.42
C ARG A 182 15.60 -20.57 -9.43
N PRO A 183 16.43 -20.24 -8.42
CA PRO A 183 16.11 -19.19 -7.47
C PRO A 183 15.96 -17.84 -8.18
N THR A 184 14.86 -17.15 -7.89
CA THR A 184 14.50 -15.88 -8.53
C THR A 184 14.35 -14.75 -7.51
N ILE A 185 14.98 -13.61 -7.79
CA ILE A 185 14.81 -12.37 -7.02
C ILE A 185 13.84 -11.46 -7.76
N LEU A 186 12.75 -11.04 -7.08
CA LEU A 186 11.89 -9.96 -7.52
C LEU A 186 12.45 -8.61 -7.05
N ILE A 187 12.62 -7.67 -7.97
CA ILE A 187 13.07 -6.31 -7.66
C ILE A 187 11.99 -5.32 -8.06
N SER A 188 11.53 -4.48 -7.11
CA SER A 188 10.51 -3.47 -7.39
C SER A 188 10.68 -2.23 -6.51
N GLY A 189 10.80 -1.07 -7.15
CA GLY A 189 10.78 0.24 -6.51
C GLY A 189 9.37 0.82 -6.33
N GLY A 190 8.31 0.03 -6.61
CA GLY A 190 6.92 0.47 -6.71
C GLY A 190 6.50 0.81 -8.15
N SER A 191 5.25 1.23 -8.35
CA SER A 191 4.66 1.47 -9.69
C SER A 191 5.38 2.52 -10.53
N GLN A 192 5.93 3.55 -9.89
CA GLN A 192 6.72 4.59 -10.57
C GLN A 192 8.20 4.21 -10.72
N GLY A 193 8.63 3.21 -9.96
CA GLY A 193 10.03 2.80 -9.87
C GLY A 193 10.83 3.59 -8.84
N SER A 194 12.09 3.21 -8.68
CA SER A 194 13.04 3.87 -7.79
C SER A 194 14.41 3.94 -8.47
N LEU A 195 14.80 5.13 -8.90
CA LEU A 195 16.11 5.32 -9.52
C LEU A 195 17.24 4.85 -8.59
N ALA A 196 17.16 5.11 -7.28
CA ALA A 196 18.18 4.69 -6.32
C ALA A 196 18.34 3.16 -6.26
N ILE A 197 17.22 2.42 -6.18
CA ILE A 197 17.27 0.94 -6.19
C ILE A 197 17.76 0.46 -7.56
N ASN A 198 17.16 0.96 -8.63
CA ASN A 198 17.46 0.51 -9.98
C ASN A 198 18.91 0.74 -10.39
N SER A 199 19.52 1.87 -9.99
CA SER A 199 20.93 2.16 -10.28
C SER A 199 21.88 1.20 -9.59
N VAL A 200 21.63 0.87 -8.31
CA VAL A 200 22.46 -0.08 -7.59
C VAL A 200 22.26 -1.50 -8.12
N VAL A 201 21.02 -1.92 -8.40
CA VAL A 201 20.72 -3.21 -9.02
C VAL A 201 21.40 -3.33 -10.37
N SER A 202 21.33 -2.29 -11.22
CA SER A 202 21.99 -2.26 -12.53
C SER A 202 23.48 -2.61 -12.46
N SER A 203 24.17 -2.15 -11.43
CA SER A 203 25.60 -2.41 -11.26
C SER A 203 25.94 -3.83 -10.80
N VAL A 204 24.99 -4.55 -10.22
CA VAL A 204 25.20 -5.90 -9.65
C VAL A 204 24.47 -7.01 -10.42
N VAL A 205 23.71 -6.69 -11.48
CA VAL A 205 22.98 -7.67 -12.30
C VAL A 205 23.88 -8.83 -12.73
N GLY A 206 25.08 -8.53 -13.25
CA GLY A 206 26.03 -9.57 -13.71
C GLY A 206 26.46 -10.52 -12.61
N GLU A 207 26.75 -9.98 -11.40
CA GLU A 207 27.18 -10.81 -10.25
C GLU A 207 26.00 -11.66 -9.74
N LEU A 208 24.80 -11.14 -9.70
CA LEU A 208 23.61 -11.91 -9.29
C LEU A 208 23.33 -13.06 -10.25
N LEU A 209 23.37 -12.82 -11.58
CA LEU A 209 23.16 -13.86 -12.58
C LEU A 209 24.25 -14.94 -12.52
N SER A 210 25.53 -14.56 -12.38
CA SER A 210 26.66 -15.49 -12.25
C SER A 210 26.62 -16.29 -10.95
N SER A 211 25.99 -15.75 -9.90
CA SER A 211 25.75 -16.44 -8.61
C SER A 211 24.57 -17.42 -8.65
N GLY A 212 23.96 -17.64 -9.82
CA GLY A 212 22.86 -18.59 -10.01
C GLY A 212 21.46 -18.02 -9.83
N TRP A 213 21.29 -16.76 -9.45
CA TRP A 213 20.00 -16.11 -9.36
C TRP A 213 19.40 -15.83 -10.74
N GLN A 214 18.09 -15.87 -10.83
CA GLN A 214 17.33 -15.21 -11.88
C GLN A 214 16.73 -13.90 -11.33
N ILE A 215 16.45 -12.95 -12.21
CA ILE A 215 15.98 -11.63 -11.81
C ILE A 215 14.69 -11.29 -12.55
N LEU A 216 13.64 -11.02 -11.77
CA LEU A 216 12.39 -10.46 -12.23
C LEU A 216 12.37 -8.98 -11.79
N TRP A 217 12.54 -8.03 -12.73
CA TRP A 217 12.82 -6.65 -12.40
C TRP A 217 11.76 -5.67 -12.91
N GLN A 218 10.90 -5.19 -12.00
CA GLN A 218 10.00 -4.08 -12.24
C GLN A 218 10.71 -2.75 -11.99
N THR A 219 11.11 -2.09 -13.03
CA THR A 219 11.86 -0.82 -12.95
C THR A 219 10.98 0.41 -12.70
N GLY A 220 9.68 0.29 -12.97
CA GLY A 220 8.73 1.40 -12.96
C GLY A 220 8.78 2.23 -14.25
N SER A 221 7.67 2.89 -14.57
CA SER A 221 7.47 3.59 -15.85
C SER A 221 8.48 4.70 -16.12
N LEU A 222 8.99 5.36 -15.08
CA LEU A 222 9.91 6.48 -15.24
C LEU A 222 11.32 6.08 -15.69
N THR A 223 11.78 4.87 -15.32
CA THR A 223 13.17 4.45 -15.55
C THR A 223 13.29 3.24 -16.46
N TYR A 224 12.16 2.66 -16.90
CA TYR A 224 12.13 1.44 -17.72
C TYR A 224 13.02 1.53 -18.96
N LYS A 225 12.84 2.55 -19.79
CA LYS A 225 13.58 2.69 -21.05
C LYS A 225 15.10 2.66 -20.86
N GLN A 226 15.58 3.28 -19.77
CA GLN A 226 17.00 3.35 -19.45
C GLN A 226 17.56 1.94 -19.14
N PHE A 227 16.96 1.24 -18.15
CA PHE A 227 17.49 -0.04 -17.68
C PHE A 227 17.21 -1.17 -18.65
N TYR A 228 16.10 -1.12 -19.37
CA TYR A 228 15.80 -2.08 -20.44
C TYR A 228 16.87 -2.02 -21.52
N LYS A 229 17.24 -0.82 -22.01
CA LYS A 229 18.29 -0.65 -23.02
C LYS A 229 19.65 -1.20 -22.57
N GLN A 230 19.97 -1.07 -21.27
CA GLN A 230 21.26 -1.51 -20.73
C GLN A 230 21.36 -3.03 -20.53
N HIS A 231 20.27 -3.70 -20.25
CA HIS A 231 20.32 -5.07 -19.72
C HIS A 231 19.46 -6.08 -20.47
N ASN A 232 18.57 -5.65 -21.39
CA ASN A 232 17.71 -6.56 -22.14
C ASN A 232 18.51 -7.63 -22.89
N GLY A 233 17.95 -8.85 -22.98
CA GLY A 233 18.55 -9.97 -23.68
C GLY A 233 19.55 -10.79 -22.84
N LYS A 234 19.78 -10.48 -21.57
CA LYS A 234 20.58 -11.33 -20.67
C LYS A 234 19.77 -12.54 -20.23
N GLU A 235 20.34 -13.74 -20.35
CA GLU A 235 19.70 -14.97 -19.87
C GLU A 235 19.45 -14.88 -18.34
N GLY A 236 18.28 -15.31 -17.88
CA GLY A 236 17.89 -15.27 -16.47
C GLY A 236 17.43 -13.89 -15.98
N LEU A 237 17.22 -12.93 -16.89
CA LEU A 237 16.76 -11.59 -16.54
C LEU A 237 15.51 -11.22 -17.34
N TYR A 238 14.42 -10.87 -16.63
CA TYR A 238 13.23 -10.29 -17.23
C TYR A 238 12.98 -8.90 -16.65
N ILE A 239 12.92 -7.89 -17.53
CA ILE A 239 12.74 -6.48 -17.16
C ILE A 239 11.42 -5.97 -17.71
N PHE A 240 10.64 -5.29 -16.88
CA PHE A 240 9.37 -4.67 -17.29
C PHE A 240 9.15 -3.33 -16.54
N ASP A 241 8.26 -2.52 -17.06
CA ASP A 241 7.92 -1.21 -16.49
C ASP A 241 6.99 -1.34 -15.27
N PHE A 242 5.80 -1.87 -15.51
CA PHE A 242 4.76 -2.06 -14.49
C PHE A 242 3.85 -3.24 -14.83
N ASN A 243 3.47 -4.00 -13.83
CA ASN A 243 2.47 -5.04 -13.95
C ASN A 243 1.48 -4.97 -12.77
N SER A 244 0.19 -4.84 -13.06
CA SER A 244 -0.87 -4.80 -12.07
C SER A 244 -1.07 -6.14 -11.33
N GLU A 245 -0.54 -7.23 -11.88
CA GLU A 245 -0.63 -8.59 -11.33
C GLU A 245 0.69 -9.05 -10.69
N LEU A 246 1.54 -8.10 -10.29
CA LEU A 246 2.82 -8.40 -9.66
C LEU A 246 2.65 -9.32 -8.44
N SER A 247 1.56 -9.20 -7.69
CA SER A 247 1.24 -10.04 -6.54
C SER A 247 1.13 -11.53 -6.90
N ASN A 248 0.66 -11.87 -8.12
CA ASN A 248 0.59 -13.26 -8.59
C ASN A 248 2.00 -13.83 -8.86
N MET A 249 2.93 -12.99 -9.30
CA MET A 249 4.32 -13.37 -9.52
C MET A 249 5.08 -13.60 -8.21
N MET A 250 4.69 -12.91 -7.13
CA MET A 250 5.34 -13.00 -5.82
C MET A 250 5.38 -14.41 -5.24
N LYS A 251 4.39 -15.26 -5.55
CA LYS A 251 4.37 -16.67 -5.11
C LYS A 251 5.40 -17.56 -5.77
N LYS A 252 5.94 -17.14 -6.91
CA LYS A 252 6.84 -17.94 -7.74
C LYS A 252 8.31 -17.55 -7.59
N VAL A 253 8.60 -16.55 -6.74
CA VAL A 253 9.96 -16.06 -6.52
C VAL A 253 10.43 -16.36 -5.09
N ASN A 254 11.74 -16.28 -4.86
CA ASN A 254 12.36 -16.73 -3.63
C ASN A 254 12.69 -15.60 -2.67
N LEU A 255 13.01 -14.42 -3.19
CA LEU A 255 13.38 -13.23 -2.44
C LEU A 255 12.86 -11.99 -3.15
N ALA A 256 12.46 -10.97 -2.40
CA ALA A 256 12.11 -9.68 -2.95
C ALA A 256 13.05 -8.58 -2.45
N ILE A 257 13.34 -7.61 -3.31
CA ILE A 257 14.03 -6.35 -2.96
C ILE A 257 13.06 -5.23 -3.30
N THR A 258 12.45 -4.60 -2.27
CA THR A 258 11.34 -3.67 -2.52
C THR A 258 11.36 -2.45 -1.60
N ARG A 259 10.53 -1.44 -1.93
CA ARG A 259 10.14 -0.40 -0.98
C ARG A 259 9.26 -0.98 0.14
N ALA A 260 9.24 -0.30 1.30
CA ALA A 260 8.49 -0.73 2.48
C ALA A 260 7.11 -0.03 2.60
N GLY A 261 6.40 0.08 1.49
CA GLY A 261 5.00 0.53 1.50
C GLY A 261 4.10 -0.50 2.19
N ALA A 262 3.09 -0.04 2.95
CA ALA A 262 2.23 -0.92 3.72
C ALA A 262 1.54 -1.99 2.83
N MET A 263 1.05 -1.62 1.65
CA MET A 263 0.44 -2.57 0.71
C MET A 263 1.44 -3.61 0.20
N THR A 264 2.66 -3.18 -0.15
CA THR A 264 3.73 -4.10 -0.58
C THR A 264 4.05 -5.12 0.52
N ILE A 265 4.11 -4.68 1.78
CA ILE A 265 4.32 -5.58 2.93
C ILE A 265 3.16 -6.57 3.05
N ALA A 266 1.91 -6.12 2.94
CA ALA A 266 0.76 -7.01 3.00
C ALA A 266 0.75 -8.06 1.86
N GLU A 267 1.17 -7.67 0.65
CA GLU A 267 1.31 -8.56 -0.50
C GLU A 267 2.44 -9.58 -0.27
N LEU A 268 3.59 -9.14 0.27
CA LEU A 268 4.70 -10.02 0.64
C LEU A 268 4.30 -11.04 1.71
N GLU A 269 3.60 -10.59 2.78
CA GLU A 269 3.07 -11.48 3.82
C GLU A 269 2.08 -12.50 3.23
N ALA A 270 1.14 -12.05 2.39
CA ALA A 270 0.15 -12.92 1.74
C ALA A 270 0.77 -13.94 0.77
N ALA A 271 1.89 -13.60 0.14
CA ALA A 271 2.65 -14.49 -0.72
C ALA A 271 3.65 -15.36 0.05
N ALA A 272 3.82 -15.16 1.35
CA ALA A 272 4.91 -15.70 2.17
C ALA A 272 6.29 -15.49 1.50
N LEU A 273 6.51 -14.30 0.93
CA LEU A 273 7.73 -13.96 0.20
C LEU A 273 8.71 -13.18 1.08
N PRO A 274 9.89 -13.76 1.39
CA PRO A 274 10.97 -13.08 2.09
C PRO A 274 11.41 -11.82 1.36
N ALA A 275 11.76 -10.77 2.11
CA ALA A 275 12.13 -9.50 1.49
C ALA A 275 13.29 -8.79 2.18
N ILE A 276 14.08 -8.08 1.37
CA ILE A 276 14.95 -6.99 1.79
C ILE A 276 14.16 -5.69 1.52
N LEU A 277 13.77 -5.03 2.59
CA LEU A 277 12.98 -3.80 2.54
C LEU A 277 13.89 -2.58 2.51
N ILE A 278 13.76 -1.76 1.49
CA ILE A 278 14.52 -0.52 1.31
C ILE A 278 13.55 0.67 1.43
N PRO A 279 13.39 1.25 2.63
CA PRO A 279 12.45 2.33 2.86
C PRO A 279 12.73 3.56 1.99
N LEU A 280 11.67 4.23 1.50
CA LEU A 280 11.78 5.51 0.84
C LEU A 280 12.07 6.62 1.87
N PRO A 281 13.22 7.31 1.83
CA PRO A 281 13.58 8.30 2.88
C PRO A 281 12.70 9.53 2.88
N THR A 282 12.08 9.88 1.73
CA THR A 282 11.16 11.01 1.58
C THR A 282 9.71 10.66 1.89
N ALA A 283 9.45 9.43 2.37
CA ALA A 283 8.11 9.02 2.77
C ALA A 283 7.60 9.91 3.92
N ALA A 284 6.33 10.30 3.85
CA ALA A 284 5.73 11.16 4.86
C ALA A 284 5.89 10.55 6.26
N GLU A 285 6.34 11.34 7.25
CA GLU A 285 6.58 10.88 8.63
C GLU A 285 7.54 9.67 8.71
N ASN A 286 8.37 9.44 7.68
CA ASN A 286 9.27 8.29 7.59
C ASN A 286 8.56 6.93 7.79
N HIS A 287 7.25 6.86 7.45
CA HIS A 287 6.43 5.68 7.73
C HIS A 287 6.98 4.39 7.12
N GLN A 288 7.65 4.46 5.94
CA GLN A 288 8.22 3.26 5.34
C GLN A 288 9.36 2.67 6.17
N TYR A 289 10.17 3.51 6.82
CA TYR A 289 11.20 3.04 7.73
C TYR A 289 10.59 2.28 8.92
N TYR A 290 9.56 2.84 9.53
CA TYR A 290 8.89 2.19 10.68
C TYR A 290 8.15 0.91 10.25
N ASN A 291 7.57 0.88 9.07
CA ASN A 291 6.98 -0.33 8.50
C ASN A 291 8.02 -1.43 8.33
N ALA A 292 9.18 -1.12 7.70
CA ALA A 292 10.28 -2.06 7.52
C ALA A 292 10.87 -2.54 8.84
N LEU A 293 11.05 -1.63 9.79
CA LEU A 293 11.57 -1.95 11.13
C LEU A 293 10.61 -2.91 11.87
N ALA A 294 9.30 -2.69 11.75
CA ALA A 294 8.31 -3.60 12.32
C ALA A 294 8.43 -5.02 11.75
N GLN A 295 8.64 -5.17 10.43
CA GLN A 295 8.83 -6.46 9.78
C GLN A 295 10.14 -7.14 10.18
N LYS A 296 11.23 -6.36 10.26
CA LYS A 296 12.51 -6.86 10.77
C LYS A 296 12.39 -7.37 12.21
N ASN A 297 11.72 -6.60 13.07
CA ASN A 297 11.52 -6.99 14.48
C ASN A 297 10.62 -8.24 14.64
N LYS A 298 9.71 -8.49 13.69
CA LYS A 298 8.95 -9.75 13.61
C LYS A 298 9.80 -10.93 13.09
N GLY A 299 11.00 -10.68 12.55
CA GLY A 299 11.85 -11.69 11.95
C GLY A 299 11.36 -12.22 10.62
N VAL A 300 10.58 -11.42 9.85
CA VAL A 300 9.98 -11.82 8.57
C VAL A 300 10.55 -11.08 7.35
N ALA A 301 11.41 -10.10 7.57
CA ALA A 301 12.13 -9.38 6.51
C ALA A 301 13.45 -8.81 7.02
N GLU A 302 14.35 -8.48 6.08
CA GLU A 302 15.53 -7.67 6.36
C GLU A 302 15.31 -6.20 6.00
N LEU A 303 16.00 -5.31 6.70
CA LEU A 303 15.97 -3.86 6.49
C LEU A 303 17.33 -3.37 6.01
N LEU A 304 17.36 -2.74 4.82
CA LEU A 304 18.51 -2.01 4.30
C LEU A 304 18.09 -0.55 4.06
N VAL A 305 18.60 0.38 4.85
CA VAL A 305 18.27 1.81 4.68
C VAL A 305 18.91 2.37 3.42
N GLN A 306 18.21 3.27 2.72
CA GLN A 306 18.68 3.79 1.43
C GLN A 306 20.02 4.53 1.51
N SER A 307 20.36 5.14 2.65
CA SER A 307 21.66 5.78 2.86
C SER A 307 22.84 4.79 2.85
N GLU A 308 22.57 3.52 3.13
CA GLU A 308 23.56 2.43 3.11
C GLU A 308 23.47 1.61 1.81
N LEU A 309 22.54 1.94 0.93
CA LEU A 309 22.33 1.22 -0.32
C LEU A 309 23.45 1.52 -1.32
N ASN A 310 24.32 0.57 -1.49
CA ASN A 310 25.38 0.53 -2.51
C ASN A 310 25.57 -0.92 -2.99
N PRO A 311 26.32 -1.16 -4.07
CA PRO A 311 26.53 -2.51 -4.63
C PRO A 311 27.03 -3.53 -3.58
N GLN A 312 28.02 -3.16 -2.78
CA GLN A 312 28.66 -4.04 -1.80
C GLN A 312 27.68 -4.43 -0.68
N ASN A 313 26.97 -3.45 -0.13
CA ASN A 313 26.02 -3.68 0.95
C ASN A 313 24.80 -4.47 0.47
N LEU A 314 24.32 -4.21 -0.75
CA LEU A 314 23.21 -4.98 -1.32
C LEU A 314 23.59 -6.45 -1.50
N LEU A 315 24.74 -6.74 -2.10
CA LEU A 315 25.25 -8.10 -2.28
C LEU A 315 25.51 -8.80 -0.93
N ALA A 316 26.12 -8.10 0.02
CA ALA A 316 26.35 -8.62 1.35
C ALA A 316 25.03 -8.97 2.06
N THR A 317 24.02 -8.11 1.93
CA THR A 317 22.68 -8.35 2.50
C THR A 317 22.03 -9.56 1.84
N ILE A 318 22.06 -9.68 0.49
CA ILE A 318 21.51 -10.83 -0.22
C ILE A 318 22.20 -12.14 0.23
N LYS A 319 23.53 -12.15 0.37
CA LYS A 319 24.29 -13.32 0.83
C LYS A 319 23.97 -13.71 2.28
N LYS A 320 23.65 -12.72 3.14
CA LYS A 320 23.34 -12.93 4.55
C LYS A 320 21.89 -13.38 4.81
N VAL A 321 20.97 -13.01 3.93
CA VAL A 321 19.56 -13.38 4.08
C VAL A 321 19.40 -14.88 4.00
N GLU A 322 18.61 -15.46 4.89
CA GLU A 322 18.18 -16.86 4.90
C GLU A 322 16.71 -16.93 4.43
N PRO A 323 16.44 -17.01 3.10
CA PRO A 323 15.08 -16.92 2.58
C PRO A 323 14.14 -17.98 3.17
N ASP A 324 14.60 -19.21 3.35
CA ASP A 324 13.77 -20.29 3.89
C ASP A 324 13.37 -20.06 5.35
N LYS A 325 14.27 -19.50 6.17
CA LYS A 325 13.97 -19.12 7.55
C LYS A 325 12.93 -18.01 7.62
N LEU A 326 13.08 -16.94 6.81
CA LEU A 326 12.10 -15.86 6.74
C LEU A 326 10.75 -16.36 6.19
N ARG A 327 10.76 -17.23 5.18
CA ARG A 327 9.54 -17.84 4.62
C ARG A 327 8.81 -18.68 5.68
N LYS A 328 9.54 -19.48 6.46
CA LYS A 328 8.96 -20.23 7.57
C LYS A 328 8.30 -19.32 8.60
N ALA A 329 8.94 -18.19 8.94
CA ALA A 329 8.37 -17.20 9.84
C ALA A 329 7.12 -16.52 9.25
N LEU A 330 7.13 -16.19 7.95
CA LEU A 330 5.96 -15.65 7.23
C LEU A 330 4.78 -16.63 7.22
N LEU A 331 5.03 -17.91 6.95
CA LEU A 331 4.00 -18.97 6.95
C LEU A 331 3.41 -19.22 8.34
N ALA A 332 4.13 -18.89 9.41
CA ALA A 332 3.65 -18.97 10.79
C ALA A 332 2.76 -17.78 11.19
N LEU A 333 2.70 -16.71 10.38
CA LEU A 333 1.78 -15.61 10.63
C LEU A 333 0.33 -16.07 10.42
N PRO A 334 -0.63 -15.52 11.19
CA PRO A 334 -2.04 -15.81 10.96
C PRO A 334 -2.47 -15.35 9.56
N ALA A 335 -3.40 -16.06 8.95
CA ALA A 335 -3.98 -15.67 7.68
C ALA A 335 -4.57 -14.26 7.75
N ASN A 336 -4.37 -13.48 6.67
CA ASN A 336 -4.91 -12.13 6.62
C ASN A 336 -6.43 -12.18 6.37
N THR A 337 -7.19 -11.94 7.42
CA THR A 337 -8.66 -11.81 7.41
C THR A 337 -9.11 -10.37 7.69
N ALA A 338 -8.20 -9.40 7.55
CA ALA A 338 -8.45 -8.00 7.91
C ALA A 338 -9.69 -7.42 7.23
N THR A 339 -9.88 -7.68 5.94
CA THR A 339 -11.02 -7.17 5.17
C THR A 339 -12.35 -7.66 5.77
N GLU A 340 -12.46 -8.95 6.02
CA GLU A 340 -13.65 -9.58 6.57
C GLU A 340 -13.93 -9.13 8.00
N GLN A 341 -12.89 -9.09 8.85
CA GLN A 341 -13.01 -8.70 10.26
C GLN A 341 -13.41 -7.22 10.39
N ILE A 342 -12.82 -6.32 9.60
CA ILE A 342 -13.16 -4.90 9.60
C ILE A 342 -14.60 -4.70 9.17
N VAL A 343 -15.03 -5.31 8.07
CA VAL A 343 -16.41 -5.20 7.58
C VAL A 343 -17.41 -5.77 8.59
N THR A 344 -17.11 -6.93 9.20
CA THR A 344 -17.95 -7.50 10.24
C THR A 344 -18.08 -6.58 11.45
N ASP A 345 -16.97 -5.97 11.91
CA ASP A 345 -17.02 -5.01 13.02
C ASP A 345 -17.78 -3.74 12.66
N ILE A 346 -17.63 -3.21 11.43
CA ILE A 346 -18.41 -2.07 10.95
C ILE A 346 -19.91 -2.38 10.97
N LEU A 347 -20.32 -3.52 10.43
CA LEU A 347 -21.72 -3.92 10.36
C LEU A 347 -22.33 -4.18 11.74
N SER A 348 -21.53 -4.46 12.75
CA SER A 348 -22.01 -4.62 14.14
C SER A 348 -22.49 -3.33 14.82
N PHE A 349 -22.31 -2.18 14.18
CA PHE A 349 -22.80 -0.89 14.66
C PHE A 349 -24.22 -0.56 14.22
N TYR A 350 -24.78 -1.39 13.35
CA TYR A 350 -26.13 -1.25 12.75
C TYR A 350 -27.04 -2.40 13.13
#